data_b8d4a710f2fdfafe5abd699411c6183c
#
_entry.id   b8d4a710f2fdfafe5abd699411c6183c
#
_cell.length_a   1.000
_cell.length_b   1.000
_cell.length_c   1.000
_cell.angle_alpha   90.00
_cell.angle_beta   90.00
_cell.angle_gamma   90.00
#
_symmetry.space_group_name_H-M   'P 1'
#
loop_
_entity.id
_entity.type
_entity.pdbx_description
1 polymer ?
#
loop_
_entity_poly.entity_id
_entity_poly.type
_entity_poly.pdbx_seq_one_letter_code
_entity_poly.pdbx_strand_id
1 'polypeptide(L)'
;MTILKDKKGYIDKIISEPGKHTLNLGCGRINTLHGSIGVDVIDSQAVDIVGDVYEVLEKLPDSSVLAIYSSHFVEHLDDFTYFLEVVSRVLKSSGDLIIVAPHFSNPYYYSDITHKSTFGLYTCCYYCISTPLRRKVPTYNRDLKFRLDKVDLISLF
;
A
#
# COMPACT_ATOMS: atom_id res chain seq x y z
N MET A 1 -18.57 11.01 2.83
CA MET A 1 -18.54 9.55 3.01
C MET A 1 -18.64 8.94 1.61
N THR A 2 -17.57 8.36 1.11
CA THR A 2 -17.57 7.74 -0.23
C THR A 2 -18.31 6.41 -0.12
N ILE A 3 -19.35 6.21 -0.94
CA ILE A 3 -20.09 4.95 -0.95
C ILE A 3 -19.21 3.90 -1.64
N LEU A 4 -18.89 2.81 -0.97
CA LEU A 4 -18.14 1.71 -1.54
C LEU A 4 -18.90 1.11 -2.72
N LYS A 5 -18.27 1.07 -3.89
CA LYS A 5 -18.83 0.55 -5.12
C LYS A 5 -17.85 -0.43 -5.78
N ASP A 6 -18.12 -1.69 -5.64
CA ASP A 6 -17.40 -2.75 -6.36
C ASP A 6 -18.06 -2.94 -7.74
N LYS A 7 -17.37 -2.51 -8.80
CA LYS A 7 -17.93 -2.46 -10.15
C LYS A 7 -18.15 -3.82 -10.80
N LYS A 8 -17.40 -4.84 -10.36
CA LYS A 8 -17.39 -6.15 -11.02
C LYS A 8 -17.37 -7.32 -10.04
N GLY A 9 -17.73 -7.11 -8.77
CA GLY A 9 -17.74 -8.16 -7.75
C GLY A 9 -16.34 -8.66 -7.40
N TYR A 10 -15.35 -7.79 -7.40
CA TYR A 10 -13.97 -8.17 -7.09
C TYR A 10 -13.77 -8.55 -5.64
N ILE A 11 -14.53 -7.98 -4.70
CA ILE A 11 -14.47 -8.36 -3.29
C ILE A 11 -14.85 -9.83 -3.13
N ASP A 12 -15.98 -10.24 -3.69
CA ASP A 12 -16.43 -11.65 -3.66
C ASP A 12 -15.42 -12.57 -4.37
N LYS A 13 -14.82 -12.09 -5.46
CA LYS A 13 -13.80 -12.85 -6.18
C LYS A 13 -12.54 -13.05 -5.36
N ILE A 14 -12.07 -12.04 -4.62
CA ILE A 14 -10.91 -12.17 -3.72
C ILE A 14 -11.23 -13.14 -2.59
N ILE A 15 -12.45 -13.08 -2.04
CA ILE A 15 -12.91 -13.97 -0.97
C ILE A 15 -12.97 -15.43 -1.45
N SER A 16 -13.47 -15.67 -2.66
CA SER A 16 -13.60 -17.02 -3.23
C SER A 16 -12.27 -17.60 -3.73
N GLU A 17 -11.31 -16.76 -4.07
CA GLU A 17 -9.99 -17.15 -4.59
C GLU A 17 -8.84 -16.53 -3.77
N PRO A 18 -8.70 -16.87 -2.48
CA PRO A 18 -7.77 -16.21 -1.59
C PRO A 18 -6.31 -16.40 -2.05
N GLY A 19 -5.54 -15.32 -1.90
CA GLY A 19 -4.11 -15.33 -2.22
C GLY A 19 -3.76 -15.38 -3.70
N LYS A 20 -4.70 -15.07 -4.60
CA LYS A 20 -4.46 -15.04 -6.06
C LYS A 20 -4.42 -13.65 -6.66
N HIS A 21 -4.99 -12.65 -5.98
CA HIS A 21 -5.20 -11.32 -6.55
C HIS A 21 -4.21 -10.29 -6.02
N THR A 22 -3.79 -9.39 -6.88
CA THR A 22 -2.97 -8.21 -6.55
C THR A 22 -3.87 -6.98 -6.50
N LEU A 23 -3.73 -6.16 -5.45
CA LEU A 23 -4.40 -4.88 -5.33
C LEU A 23 -3.44 -3.73 -5.69
N ASN A 24 -3.94 -2.70 -6.34
CA ASN A 24 -3.28 -1.42 -6.51
C ASN A 24 -4.06 -0.36 -5.72
N LEU A 25 -3.52 0.01 -4.55
CA LEU A 25 -4.17 0.93 -3.62
C LEU A 25 -3.79 2.37 -3.94
N GLY A 26 -4.79 3.25 -4.05
CA GLY A 26 -4.59 4.62 -4.50
C GLY A 26 -4.19 4.69 -5.97
N CYS A 27 -4.83 3.87 -6.83
CA CYS A 27 -4.43 3.75 -8.24
C CYS A 27 -4.76 5.00 -9.08
N GLY A 28 -5.50 5.94 -8.54
CA GLY A 28 -5.86 7.18 -9.22
C GLY A 28 -6.72 6.97 -10.45
N ARG A 29 -6.50 7.82 -11.46
CA ARG A 29 -7.26 7.77 -12.71
C ARG A 29 -6.68 6.80 -13.74
N ILE A 30 -5.49 6.28 -13.50
CA ILE A 30 -4.77 5.39 -14.42
C ILE A 30 -4.16 4.26 -13.60
N ASN A 31 -4.74 3.07 -13.69
CA ASN A 31 -4.14 1.88 -13.09
C ASN A 31 -3.00 1.39 -14.01
N THR A 32 -1.78 1.71 -13.64
CA THR A 32 -0.58 1.36 -14.41
C THR A 32 -0.10 -0.09 -14.18
N LEU A 33 -0.61 -0.74 -13.14
CA LEU A 33 -0.24 -2.13 -12.83
C LEU A 33 -1.22 -3.11 -13.49
N HIS A 34 -0.87 -3.57 -14.68
CA HIS A 34 -1.69 -4.51 -15.44
C HIS A 34 -1.99 -5.79 -14.64
N GLY A 35 -3.25 -6.23 -14.67
CA GLY A 35 -3.70 -7.44 -13.98
C GLY A 35 -3.98 -7.25 -12.48
N SER A 36 -3.78 -6.07 -11.93
CA SER A 36 -4.18 -5.74 -10.57
C SER A 36 -5.62 -5.19 -10.50
N ILE A 37 -6.23 -5.32 -9.35
CA ILE A 37 -7.52 -4.71 -9.01
C ILE A 37 -7.24 -3.31 -8.45
N GLY A 38 -7.69 -2.29 -9.16
CA GLY A 38 -7.52 -0.89 -8.75
C GLY A 38 -8.51 -0.46 -7.69
N VAL A 39 -8.01 0.11 -6.61
CA VAL A 39 -8.80 0.66 -5.49
C VAL A 39 -8.50 2.13 -5.32
N ASP A 40 -9.52 2.98 -5.35
CA ASP A 40 -9.38 4.42 -5.12
C ASP A 40 -10.72 5.05 -4.70
N VAL A 41 -10.66 6.21 -4.07
CA VAL A 41 -11.87 7.01 -3.75
C VAL A 41 -12.43 7.72 -4.98
N ILE A 42 -11.61 7.88 -6.03
CA ILE A 42 -12.00 8.55 -7.28
C ILE A 42 -12.70 7.55 -8.19
N ASP A 43 -13.97 7.78 -8.54
CA ASP A 43 -14.66 6.95 -9.53
C ASP A 43 -14.14 7.28 -10.94
N SER A 44 -13.27 6.43 -11.45
CA SER A 44 -12.73 6.52 -12.81
C SER A 44 -12.81 5.18 -13.52
N GLN A 45 -12.57 5.17 -14.83
CA GLN A 45 -12.57 3.93 -15.62
C GLN A 45 -11.49 2.93 -15.18
N ALA A 46 -10.38 3.44 -14.62
CA ALA A 46 -9.25 2.64 -14.17
C ALA A 46 -9.45 2.02 -12.78
N VAL A 47 -10.46 2.47 -12.02
CA VAL A 47 -10.76 2.01 -10.67
C VAL A 47 -11.81 0.91 -10.72
N ASP A 48 -11.50 -0.23 -10.16
CA ASP A 48 -12.39 -1.40 -10.09
C ASP A 48 -13.27 -1.37 -8.84
N ILE A 49 -12.69 -0.97 -7.70
CA ILE A 49 -13.40 -0.81 -6.42
C ILE A 49 -13.26 0.65 -5.98
N VAL A 50 -14.35 1.38 -6.03
CA VAL A 50 -14.41 2.79 -5.59
C VAL A 50 -14.77 2.81 -4.12
N GLY A 51 -13.90 3.36 -3.28
CA GLY A 51 -14.11 3.46 -1.86
C GLY A 51 -12.85 3.84 -1.10
N ASP A 52 -13.01 4.08 0.20
CA ASP A 52 -11.87 4.23 1.09
C ASP A 52 -11.09 2.92 1.18
N VAL A 53 -9.76 3.01 1.14
CA VAL A 53 -8.88 1.84 1.14
C VAL A 53 -9.09 0.98 2.40
N TYR A 54 -9.28 1.59 3.56
CA TYR A 54 -9.52 0.86 4.80
C TYR A 54 -10.87 0.13 4.77
N GLU A 55 -11.94 0.79 4.26
CA GLU A 55 -13.26 0.17 4.11
C GLU A 55 -13.20 -1.05 3.18
N VAL A 56 -12.40 -0.98 2.12
CA VAL A 56 -12.20 -2.11 1.19
C VAL A 56 -11.43 -3.24 1.88
N LEU A 57 -10.28 -2.92 2.51
CA LEU A 57 -9.44 -3.92 3.15
C LEU A 57 -10.14 -4.61 4.34
N GLU A 58 -10.99 -3.90 5.09
CA GLU A 58 -11.77 -4.48 6.19
C GLU A 58 -12.75 -5.56 5.73
N LYS A 59 -13.24 -5.50 4.48
CA LYS A 59 -14.13 -6.53 3.91
C LYS A 59 -13.38 -7.79 3.48
N LEU A 60 -12.07 -7.74 3.37
CA LEU A 60 -11.25 -8.85 2.91
C LEU A 60 -10.82 -9.73 4.09
N PRO A 61 -10.89 -11.06 3.96
CA PRO A 61 -10.39 -11.99 4.95
C PRO A 61 -8.88 -11.89 5.15
N ASP A 62 -8.40 -12.39 6.29
CA ASP A 62 -6.97 -12.54 6.55
C ASP A 62 -6.32 -13.41 5.46
N SER A 63 -5.11 -13.05 5.06
CA SER A 63 -4.29 -13.79 4.10
C SER A 63 -4.96 -14.03 2.73
N SER A 64 -5.88 -13.15 2.33
CA SER A 64 -6.67 -13.28 1.09
C SER A 64 -6.01 -12.62 -0.14
N VAL A 65 -5.00 -11.78 0.04
CA VAL A 65 -4.37 -10.99 -1.02
C VAL A 65 -2.96 -11.50 -1.34
N LEU A 66 -2.66 -11.67 -2.63
CA LEU A 66 -1.34 -12.11 -3.11
C LEU A 66 -0.27 -11.05 -2.94
N ALA A 67 -0.55 -9.84 -3.42
CA ALA A 67 0.35 -8.71 -3.36
C ALA A 67 -0.41 -7.40 -3.29
N ILE A 68 0.21 -6.39 -2.71
CA ILE A 68 -0.32 -5.03 -2.67
C ILE A 68 0.75 -4.09 -3.26
N TYR A 69 0.33 -3.29 -4.21
CA TYR A 69 1.09 -2.21 -4.79
C TYR A 69 0.45 -0.87 -4.42
N SER A 70 1.28 0.12 -4.15
CA SER A 70 0.83 1.47 -3.85
C SER A 70 1.87 2.46 -4.38
N SER A 71 1.43 3.43 -5.18
CA SER A 71 2.30 4.44 -5.76
C SER A 71 1.72 5.83 -5.56
N HIS A 72 2.48 6.71 -4.92
CA HIS A 72 2.06 8.09 -4.62
C HIS A 72 0.72 8.15 -3.89
N PHE A 73 0.57 7.30 -2.87
CA PHE A 73 -0.64 7.21 -2.04
C PHE A 73 -0.31 7.25 -0.54
N VAL A 74 0.71 6.49 -0.11
CA VAL A 74 0.96 6.32 1.34
C VAL A 74 1.40 7.61 2.03
N GLU A 75 1.94 8.57 1.31
CA GLU A 75 2.30 9.90 1.82
C GLU A 75 1.09 10.74 2.24
N HIS A 76 -0.10 10.41 1.75
CA HIS A 76 -1.35 11.09 2.09
C HIS A 76 -2.07 10.50 3.32
N LEU A 77 -1.59 9.36 3.83
CA LEU A 77 -2.22 8.69 4.95
C LEU A 77 -1.96 9.41 6.27
N ASP A 78 -2.97 9.48 7.13
CA ASP A 78 -2.85 10.03 8.49
C ASP A 78 -2.02 9.11 9.40
N ASP A 79 -2.16 7.80 9.25
CA ASP A 79 -1.45 6.79 10.04
C ASP A 79 -0.91 5.67 9.16
N PHE A 80 0.36 5.82 8.78
CA PHE A 80 1.09 4.80 8.01
C PHE A 80 1.28 3.49 8.80
N THR A 81 1.34 3.57 10.13
CA THR A 81 1.46 2.38 10.98
C THR A 81 0.22 1.53 10.90
N TYR A 82 -0.94 2.16 11.10
CA TYR A 82 -2.24 1.48 10.99
C TYR A 82 -2.44 0.88 9.60
N PHE A 83 -2.04 1.60 8.55
CA PHE A 83 -2.05 1.06 7.18
C PHE A 83 -1.26 -0.24 7.09
N LEU A 84 -0.05 -0.29 7.62
CA LEU A 84 0.77 -1.50 7.60
C LEU A 84 0.15 -2.66 8.40
N GLU A 85 -0.53 -2.37 9.51
CA GLU A 85 -1.24 -3.38 10.31
C GLU A 85 -2.37 -4.01 9.50
N VAL A 86 -3.21 -3.19 8.87
CA VAL A 86 -4.33 -3.68 8.03
C VAL A 86 -3.81 -4.45 6.81
N VAL A 87 -2.79 -3.93 6.14
CA VAL A 87 -2.14 -4.61 5.01
C VAL A 87 -1.54 -5.95 5.44
N SER A 88 -0.84 -5.99 6.58
CA SER A 88 -0.24 -7.23 7.11
C SER A 88 -1.28 -8.32 7.37
N ARG A 89 -2.49 -7.95 7.76
CA ARG A 89 -3.61 -8.88 7.98
C ARG A 89 -4.08 -9.53 6.69
N VAL A 90 -4.32 -8.72 5.66
CA VAL A 90 -4.92 -9.20 4.40
C VAL A 90 -3.91 -9.87 3.47
N LEU A 91 -2.63 -9.51 3.55
CA LEU A 91 -1.58 -10.16 2.76
C LEU A 91 -1.37 -11.61 3.21
N LYS A 92 -1.25 -12.52 2.26
CA LYS A 92 -0.81 -13.88 2.58
C LYS A 92 0.64 -13.90 3.08
N SER A 93 1.02 -14.93 3.82
CA SER A 93 2.33 -15.05 4.51
C SER A 93 3.56 -14.85 3.60
N SER A 94 3.45 -15.12 2.30
CA SER A 94 4.50 -14.90 1.30
C SER A 94 4.12 -13.81 0.29
N GLY A 95 3.20 -12.93 0.66
CA GLY A 95 2.73 -11.84 -0.19
C GLY A 95 3.68 -10.65 -0.17
N ASP A 96 3.69 -9.91 -1.27
CA ASP A 96 4.54 -8.74 -1.44
C ASP A 96 3.78 -7.44 -1.17
N LEU A 97 4.42 -6.52 -0.45
CA LEU A 97 4.01 -5.14 -0.35
C LEU A 97 5.04 -4.27 -1.07
N ILE A 98 4.62 -3.59 -2.12
CA ILE A 98 5.45 -2.71 -2.92
C ILE A 98 4.93 -1.28 -2.77
N ILE A 99 5.77 -0.39 -2.25
CA ILE A 99 5.44 1.01 -2.02
C ILE A 99 6.39 1.89 -2.84
N VAL A 100 5.81 2.81 -3.62
CA VAL A 100 6.53 3.90 -4.27
C VAL A 100 6.04 5.19 -3.63
N ALA A 101 6.93 5.92 -2.97
CA ALA A 101 6.62 7.18 -2.30
C ALA A 101 7.70 8.22 -2.57
N PRO A 102 7.37 9.52 -2.56
CA PRO A 102 8.37 10.57 -2.75
C PRO A 102 9.34 10.58 -1.57
N HIS A 103 10.64 10.60 -1.87
CA HIS A 103 11.66 10.77 -0.85
C HIS A 103 11.67 12.21 -0.31
N PHE A 104 11.92 12.38 0.99
CA PHE A 104 11.89 13.70 1.64
C PHE A 104 12.81 14.74 1.01
N SER A 105 13.88 14.33 0.31
CA SER A 105 14.79 15.22 -0.38
C SER A 105 14.30 15.70 -1.75
N ASN A 106 13.15 15.18 -2.21
CA ASN A 106 12.54 15.69 -3.43
C ASN A 106 11.89 17.05 -3.15
N PRO A 107 12.31 18.15 -3.81
CA PRO A 107 11.77 19.48 -3.56
C PRO A 107 10.26 19.57 -3.84
N TYR A 108 9.73 18.76 -4.75
CA TYR A 108 8.29 18.72 -5.05
C TYR A 108 7.48 18.07 -3.94
N TYR A 109 8.11 17.30 -3.05
CA TYR A 109 7.43 16.70 -1.90
C TYR A 109 6.69 17.75 -1.07
N TYR A 110 7.34 18.90 -0.81
CA TYR A 110 6.78 19.97 0.01
C TYR A 110 5.80 20.88 -0.73
N SER A 111 5.60 20.67 -2.02
CA SER A 111 4.65 21.44 -2.83
C SER A 111 3.24 20.93 -2.75
N ASP A 112 3.05 19.67 -2.34
CA ASP A 112 1.74 19.07 -2.16
C ASP A 112 1.31 19.18 -0.69
N ILE A 113 0.30 20.03 -0.44
CA ILE A 113 -0.23 20.29 0.90
C ILE A 113 -0.97 19.11 1.53
N THR A 114 -1.23 18.06 0.76
CA THR A 114 -1.93 16.86 1.22
C THR A 114 -0.97 15.77 1.72
N HIS A 115 0.34 15.95 1.57
CA HIS A 115 1.34 15.04 2.14
C HIS A 115 1.39 15.16 3.66
N LYS A 116 1.22 14.04 4.34
CA LYS A 116 1.19 13.93 5.80
C LYS A 116 2.36 13.13 6.35
N SER A 117 2.83 12.13 5.61
CA SER A 117 3.89 11.21 6.03
C SER A 117 5.15 11.38 5.18
N THR A 118 6.30 11.50 5.85
CA THR A 118 7.61 11.70 5.20
C THR A 118 8.34 10.38 5.04
N PHE A 119 8.85 10.11 3.84
CA PHE A 119 9.59 8.89 3.53
C PHE A 119 11.07 9.16 3.26
N GLY A 120 11.92 8.37 3.89
CA GLY A 120 13.35 8.34 3.66
C GLY A 120 13.87 6.91 3.59
N LEU A 121 15.16 6.76 3.31
CA LEU A 121 15.82 5.45 3.10
C LEU A 121 15.50 4.42 4.21
N TYR A 122 15.38 4.86 5.44
CA TYR A 122 15.22 3.98 6.61
C TYR A 122 13.78 3.91 7.14
N THR A 123 12.83 4.62 6.57
CA THR A 123 11.45 4.68 7.10
C THR A 123 10.85 3.28 7.24
N CYS A 124 10.92 2.45 6.21
CA CYS A 124 10.37 1.08 6.26
C CYS A 124 11.12 0.15 7.23
N CYS A 125 12.39 0.44 7.54
CA CYS A 125 13.18 -0.38 8.45
C CYS A 125 12.61 -0.44 9.88
N TYR A 126 11.88 0.61 10.31
CA TYR A 126 11.25 0.65 11.64
C TYR A 126 10.07 -0.30 11.79
N TYR A 127 9.59 -0.87 10.68
CA TYR A 127 8.44 -1.77 10.61
C TYR A 127 8.81 -3.21 10.22
N CYS A 128 10.10 -3.46 9.98
CA CYS A 128 10.57 -4.74 9.47
C CYS A 128 11.43 -5.48 10.49
N ILE A 129 11.24 -6.80 10.58
CA ILE A 129 12.06 -7.68 11.42
C ILE A 129 13.46 -7.94 10.82
N SER A 130 13.61 -7.71 9.52
CA SER A 130 14.90 -7.81 8.81
C SER A 130 14.99 -6.78 7.69
N THR A 131 16.20 -6.33 7.41
CA THR A 131 16.52 -5.32 6.40
C THR A 131 17.88 -5.58 5.78
N PRO A 132 18.08 -5.37 4.47
CA PRO A 132 19.38 -5.47 3.80
C PRO A 132 20.31 -4.29 4.14
N LEU A 133 19.79 -3.22 4.76
CA LEU A 133 20.56 -2.04 5.06
C LEU A 133 21.50 -2.24 6.25
N ARG A 134 22.71 -1.67 6.18
CA ARG A 134 23.76 -1.82 7.22
C ARG A 134 23.39 -1.17 8.54
N ARG A 135 22.76 0.03 8.50
CA ARG A 135 22.30 0.71 9.70
C ARG A 135 21.12 -0.03 10.32
N LYS A 136 21.27 -0.36 11.60
CA LYS A 136 20.15 -0.89 12.38
C LYS A 136 19.35 0.24 13.00
N VAL A 137 18.05 0.14 12.94
CA VAL A 137 17.11 1.06 13.58
C VAL A 137 16.39 0.33 14.72
N PRO A 138 15.92 1.05 15.76
CA PRO A 138 15.10 0.43 16.80
C PRO A 138 13.84 -0.17 16.20
N THR A 139 13.50 -1.39 16.63
CA THR A 139 12.17 -1.96 16.38
C THR A 139 11.28 -1.56 17.53
N TYR A 140 10.31 -0.72 17.26
CA TYR A 140 9.27 -0.42 18.23
C TYR A 140 8.30 -1.61 18.27
N ASN A 141 8.14 -2.17 19.45
CA ASN A 141 7.36 -3.39 19.76
C ASN A 141 6.05 -3.45 18.93
N ARG A 142 6.07 -4.19 17.83
CA ARG A 142 4.96 -4.28 16.87
C ARG A 142 4.84 -5.72 16.42
N ASP A 143 3.62 -6.19 16.28
CA ASP A 143 3.32 -7.53 15.77
C ASP A 143 3.53 -7.68 14.25
N LEU A 144 4.04 -6.62 13.61
CA LEU A 144 4.36 -6.61 12.19
C LEU A 144 5.57 -7.49 11.90
N LYS A 145 5.41 -8.43 10.96
CA LYS A 145 6.44 -9.40 10.56
C LYS A 145 6.99 -9.16 9.16
N PHE A 146 6.93 -7.93 8.68
CA PHE A 146 7.49 -7.60 7.37
C PHE A 146 9.01 -7.85 7.34
N ARG A 147 9.49 -8.26 6.19
CA ARG A 147 10.90 -8.25 5.83
C ARG A 147 11.10 -7.22 4.74
N LEU A 148 12.12 -6.41 4.86
CA LEU A 148 12.48 -5.46 3.82
C LEU A 148 13.48 -6.15 2.90
N ASP A 149 13.05 -6.49 1.71
CA ASP A 149 13.91 -7.18 0.73
C ASP A 149 14.74 -6.17 -0.05
N LYS A 150 14.17 -5.01 -0.40
CA LYS A 150 14.82 -4.01 -1.24
C LYS A 150 14.34 -2.60 -0.95
N VAL A 151 15.25 -1.62 -1.06
CA VAL A 151 14.94 -0.20 -1.14
C VAL A 151 15.73 0.39 -2.31
N ASP A 152 15.05 1.01 -3.23
CA ASP A 152 15.64 1.78 -4.32
C ASP A 152 15.37 3.26 -4.13
N LEU A 153 16.39 4.07 -4.27
CA LEU A 153 16.24 5.52 -4.44
C LEU A 153 16.31 5.80 -5.93
N ILE A 154 15.17 6.17 -6.50
CA ILE A 154 15.05 6.46 -7.93
C ILE A 154 15.23 7.97 -8.11
N SER A 155 16.28 8.36 -8.84
CA SER A 155 16.48 9.74 -9.32
C SER A 155 16.07 9.84 -10.77
N LEU A 156 15.32 10.88 -11.10
CA LEU A 156 14.90 11.17 -12.48
C LEU A 156 15.91 12.08 -13.22
N PHE A 157 17.13 12.22 -12.70
CA PHE A 157 18.21 13.01 -13.32
C PHE A 157 19.36 12.12 -13.74
#